data_871b28e49e238cba5ae73f61619493a1
#
_entry.id   871b28e49e238cba5ae73f61619493a1
#
_cell.length_a   1.000
_cell.length_b   1.000
_cell.length_c   1.000
_cell.angle_alpha   90.00
_cell.angle_beta   90.00
_cell.angle_gamma   90.00
#
_symmetry.space_group_name_H-M   'P 1'
#
loop_
_entity.id
_entity.type
_entity.pdbx_description
1 polymer ?
#
loop_
_entity_poly.entity_id
_entity_poly.type
_entity_poly.pdbx_seq_one_letter_code
_entity_poly.pdbx_strand_id
1 'polypeptide(L)'
;MDQTKKMIAEVFGEIADGIISGSFAKKVKIGLTTFGSEHGIGEMVKAANMAKSRYGDFDVVLIGPKVEGDFEIVEVADAEEGHKKMVELLENGGIDGCVTQHFDFPIGVSTVGRVVTPGKGNEMIIATTTGTTSTNRVEGMIKNAIGGIATAKAVGISNP
;
A
#
# COMPACT_ATOMS: atom_id res chain seq x y z
N MET A 1 13.61 -3.78 -47.90
CA MET A 1 13.54 -4.49 -46.61
C MET A 1 12.15 -5.17 -46.55
N ASP A 2 12.13 -6.46 -46.29
CA ASP A 2 10.91 -7.25 -46.29
C ASP A 2 9.88 -6.66 -45.30
N GLN A 3 8.63 -6.48 -45.74
CA GLN A 3 7.54 -5.87 -44.94
C GLN A 3 7.36 -6.63 -43.61
N THR A 4 7.60 -7.94 -43.63
CA THR A 4 7.56 -8.80 -42.45
C THR A 4 8.64 -8.43 -41.41
N LYS A 5 9.88 -8.14 -41.89
CA LYS A 5 10.97 -7.73 -41.00
C LYS A 5 10.72 -6.39 -40.37
N LYS A 6 10.07 -5.46 -41.08
CA LYS A 6 9.72 -4.15 -40.54
C LYS A 6 8.66 -4.28 -39.45
N MET A 7 7.63 -5.09 -39.70
CA MET A 7 6.56 -5.34 -38.71
C MET A 7 7.11 -6.02 -37.44
N ILE A 8 7.99 -7.00 -37.61
CA ILE A 8 8.65 -7.66 -36.47
C ILE A 8 9.49 -6.65 -35.66
N ALA A 9 10.23 -5.77 -36.31
CA ALA A 9 11.04 -4.75 -35.63
C ALA A 9 10.17 -3.73 -34.88
N GLU A 10 9.02 -3.33 -35.44
CA GLU A 10 8.06 -2.45 -34.77
C GLU A 10 7.47 -3.10 -33.51
N VAL A 11 7.03 -4.36 -33.61
CA VAL A 11 6.47 -5.09 -32.45
C VAL A 11 7.53 -5.29 -31.36
N PHE A 12 8.77 -5.63 -31.69
CA PHE A 12 9.84 -5.73 -30.71
C PHE A 12 10.22 -4.38 -30.11
N GLY A 13 10.14 -3.30 -30.87
CA GLY A 13 10.30 -1.93 -30.36
C GLY A 13 9.22 -1.58 -29.33
N GLU A 14 7.96 -1.82 -29.64
CA GLU A 14 6.84 -1.58 -28.71
C GLU A 14 6.96 -2.41 -27.42
N ILE A 15 7.38 -3.68 -27.53
CA ILE A 15 7.63 -4.54 -26.37
C ILE A 15 8.79 -3.98 -25.53
N ALA A 16 9.89 -3.57 -26.16
CA ALA A 16 11.03 -3.00 -25.45
C ALA A 16 10.67 -1.69 -24.72
N ASP A 17 9.95 -0.80 -25.39
CA ASP A 17 9.47 0.45 -24.82
C ASP A 17 8.48 0.19 -23.66
N GLY A 18 7.61 -0.80 -23.80
CA GLY A 18 6.71 -1.23 -22.75
C GLY A 18 7.40 -1.80 -21.51
N ILE A 19 8.48 -2.55 -21.71
CA ILE A 19 9.31 -3.07 -20.60
C ILE A 19 10.09 -1.94 -19.93
N ILE A 20 10.67 -1.04 -20.69
CA ILE A 20 11.46 0.10 -20.17
C ILE A 20 10.55 1.08 -19.39
N SER A 21 9.37 1.37 -19.92
CA SER A 21 8.39 2.26 -19.28
C SER A 21 7.59 1.58 -18.15
N GLY A 22 7.69 0.25 -18.01
CA GLY A 22 6.86 -0.51 -17.07
C GLY A 22 5.39 -0.62 -17.48
N SER A 23 5.02 -0.21 -18.71
CA SER A 23 3.62 -0.16 -19.16
C SER A 23 2.97 -1.54 -19.32
N PHE A 24 3.77 -2.61 -19.39
CA PHE A 24 3.27 -4.00 -19.37
C PHE A 24 3.17 -4.59 -17.97
N ALA A 25 3.77 -3.97 -16.95
CA ALA A 25 3.58 -4.38 -15.57
C ALA A 25 2.20 -3.90 -15.10
N LYS A 26 1.39 -4.80 -14.57
CA LYS A 26 0.18 -4.41 -13.85
C LYS A 26 0.61 -3.42 -12.76
N LYS A 27 0.15 -2.18 -12.85
CA LYS A 27 0.41 -1.19 -11.78
C LYS A 27 -0.16 -1.71 -10.48
N VAL A 28 0.64 -1.63 -9.44
CA VAL A 28 0.20 -1.96 -8.08
C VAL A 28 -0.88 -0.98 -7.68
N LYS A 29 -2.00 -1.47 -7.16
CA LYS A 29 -3.09 -0.66 -6.64
C LYS A 29 -3.06 -0.64 -5.10
N ILE A 30 -2.92 0.54 -4.53
CA ILE A 30 -2.90 0.72 -3.08
C ILE A 30 -4.19 1.40 -2.62
N GLY A 31 -4.97 0.71 -1.80
CA GLY A 31 -6.12 1.28 -1.13
C GLY A 31 -5.69 2.29 -0.05
N LEU A 32 -6.46 3.35 0.13
CA LEU A 32 -6.31 4.30 1.22
C LEU A 32 -7.68 4.57 1.83
N THR A 33 -7.91 4.12 3.08
CA THR A 33 -9.12 4.51 3.81
C THR A 33 -9.02 5.95 4.26
N THR A 34 -10.10 6.72 4.08
CA THR A 34 -10.09 8.16 4.36
C THR A 34 -10.86 8.52 5.64
N PHE A 35 -11.66 7.61 6.17
CA PHE A 35 -12.29 7.77 7.46
C PHE A 35 -11.31 7.52 8.62
N GLY A 36 -11.59 8.14 9.77
CA GLY A 36 -10.80 7.94 10.99
C GLY A 36 -9.56 8.83 11.12
N SER A 37 -9.26 9.68 10.16
CA SER A 37 -8.16 10.63 10.26
C SER A 37 -8.49 11.78 11.22
N GLU A 38 -7.62 12.01 12.22
CA GLU A 38 -7.73 13.16 13.13
C GLU A 38 -7.59 14.50 12.39
N HIS A 39 -6.89 14.50 11.25
CA HIS A 39 -6.65 15.69 10.43
C HIS A 39 -7.66 15.85 9.29
N GLY A 40 -8.62 14.94 9.18
CA GLY A 40 -9.69 14.96 8.18
C GLY A 40 -9.29 14.41 6.81
N ILE A 41 -10.31 14.23 5.97
CA ILE A 41 -10.19 13.59 4.63
C ILE A 41 -9.28 14.39 3.69
N GLY A 42 -9.30 15.72 3.80
CA GLY A 42 -8.47 16.60 2.96
C GLY A 42 -6.98 16.30 3.07
N GLU A 43 -6.48 15.96 4.25
CA GLU A 43 -5.07 15.59 4.43
C GLU A 43 -4.77 14.21 3.84
N MET A 44 -5.70 13.27 3.88
CA MET A 44 -5.54 11.97 3.21
C MET A 44 -5.44 12.13 1.69
N VAL A 45 -6.28 12.97 1.10
CA VAL A 45 -6.23 13.29 -0.33
C VAL A 45 -4.92 13.97 -0.71
N LYS A 46 -4.43 14.91 0.11
CA LYS A 46 -3.11 15.54 -0.10
C LYS A 46 -1.98 14.51 -0.04
N ALA A 47 -2.01 13.62 0.96
CA ALA A 47 -1.02 12.55 1.09
C ALA A 47 -1.03 11.62 -0.13
N ALA A 48 -2.20 11.22 -0.62
CA ALA A 48 -2.34 10.44 -1.84
C ALA A 48 -1.75 11.13 -3.07
N ASN A 49 -2.05 12.43 -3.26
CA ASN A 49 -1.48 13.23 -4.34
C ASN A 49 0.05 13.33 -4.26
N MET A 50 0.58 13.56 -3.05
CA MET A 50 2.03 13.60 -2.83
C MET A 50 2.69 12.27 -3.15
N ALA A 51 2.09 11.15 -2.73
CA ALA A 51 2.60 9.82 -3.01
C ALA A 51 2.62 9.53 -4.53
N LYS A 52 1.51 9.79 -5.22
CA LYS A 52 1.43 9.65 -6.70
C LYS A 52 2.48 10.51 -7.42
N SER A 53 2.63 11.77 -7.01
CA SER A 53 3.58 12.69 -7.65
C SER A 53 5.04 12.32 -7.40
N ARG A 54 5.35 11.69 -6.26
CA ARG A 54 6.71 11.36 -5.87
C ARG A 54 7.20 10.03 -6.45
N TYR A 55 6.32 9.06 -6.55
CA TYR A 55 6.69 7.69 -6.92
C TYR A 55 6.12 7.24 -8.26
N GLY A 56 4.86 7.56 -8.59
CA GLY A 56 4.26 7.43 -9.92
C GLY A 56 4.03 6.02 -10.49
N ASP A 57 4.56 4.99 -9.86
CA ASP A 57 4.57 3.60 -10.32
C ASP A 57 3.43 2.75 -9.76
N PHE A 58 2.52 3.36 -9.00
CA PHE A 58 1.34 2.73 -8.44
C PHE A 58 0.10 3.61 -8.57
N ASP A 59 -1.07 3.01 -8.47
CA ASP A 59 -2.36 3.69 -8.43
C ASP A 59 -2.91 3.71 -7.00
N VAL A 60 -3.56 4.81 -6.64
CA VAL A 60 -4.23 4.95 -5.34
C VAL A 60 -5.73 4.83 -5.53
N VAL A 61 -6.34 3.92 -4.77
CA VAL A 61 -7.79 3.74 -4.66
C VAL A 61 -8.25 4.31 -3.31
N LEU A 62 -9.02 5.38 -3.34
CA LEU A 62 -9.57 5.95 -2.10
C LEU A 62 -10.82 5.15 -1.67
N ILE A 63 -10.87 4.78 -0.40
CA ILE A 63 -12.02 4.10 0.21
C ILE A 63 -12.62 5.06 1.23
N GLY A 64 -13.73 5.69 0.87
CA GLY A 64 -14.32 6.75 1.69
C GLY A 64 -15.42 7.51 0.95
N PRO A 65 -15.79 8.70 1.43
CA PRO A 65 -16.78 9.52 0.74
C PRO A 65 -16.20 10.07 -0.56
N LYS A 66 -17.09 10.47 -1.45
CA LYS A 66 -16.70 11.10 -2.71
C LYS A 66 -15.91 12.38 -2.45
N VAL A 67 -14.74 12.49 -3.10
CA VAL A 67 -13.87 13.67 -3.06
C VAL A 67 -13.54 14.12 -4.48
N GLU A 68 -13.14 15.38 -4.64
CA GLU A 68 -12.65 15.88 -5.91
C GLU A 68 -11.20 15.43 -6.14
N GLY A 69 -10.87 14.99 -7.34
CA GLY A 69 -9.53 14.58 -7.72
C GLY A 69 -9.52 13.44 -8.74
N ASP A 70 -8.34 13.15 -9.26
CA ASP A 70 -8.10 12.07 -10.23
C ASP A 70 -7.71 10.77 -9.48
N PHE A 71 -8.69 10.21 -8.77
CA PHE A 71 -8.57 8.94 -8.05
C PHE A 71 -9.72 8.00 -8.40
N GLU A 72 -9.41 6.71 -8.41
CA GLU A 72 -10.45 5.69 -8.31
C GLU A 72 -11.01 5.75 -6.88
N ILE A 73 -12.34 5.89 -6.74
CA ILE A 73 -13.00 6.04 -5.44
C ILE A 73 -13.98 4.89 -5.25
N VAL A 74 -13.81 4.18 -4.16
CA VAL A 74 -14.80 3.23 -3.64
C VAL A 74 -15.59 3.97 -2.57
N GLU A 75 -16.77 4.41 -2.95
CA GLU A 75 -17.63 5.23 -2.08
C GLU A 75 -18.25 4.35 -0.98
N VAL A 76 -18.08 4.79 0.27
CA VAL A 76 -18.62 4.15 1.48
C VAL A 76 -19.15 5.22 2.43
N ALA A 77 -20.14 4.86 3.23
CA ALA A 77 -20.84 5.79 4.10
C ALA A 77 -20.12 6.07 5.42
N ASP A 78 -19.37 5.09 5.93
CA ASP A 78 -18.67 5.18 7.21
C ASP A 78 -17.40 4.30 7.26
N ALA A 79 -16.71 4.34 8.40
CA ALA A 79 -15.46 3.59 8.60
C ALA A 79 -15.69 2.07 8.63
N GLU A 80 -16.82 1.60 9.15
CA GLU A 80 -17.12 0.17 9.23
C GLU A 80 -17.36 -0.42 7.84
N GLU A 81 -18.13 0.27 7.00
CA GLU A 81 -18.32 -0.10 5.61
C GLU A 81 -17.00 -0.02 4.83
N GLY A 82 -16.19 1.01 5.10
CA GLY A 82 -14.85 1.17 4.53
C GLY A 82 -13.93 -0.02 4.83
N HIS A 83 -13.95 -0.53 6.06
CA HIS A 83 -13.20 -1.73 6.44
C HIS A 83 -13.68 -2.99 5.72
N LYS A 84 -15.01 -3.19 5.63
CA LYS A 84 -15.58 -4.33 4.90
C LYS A 84 -15.17 -4.30 3.43
N LYS A 85 -15.26 -3.12 2.80
CA LYS A 85 -14.85 -2.94 1.41
C LYS A 85 -13.35 -3.09 1.20
N MET A 86 -12.52 -2.63 2.12
CA MET A 86 -11.08 -2.85 2.10
C MET A 86 -10.75 -4.35 2.08
N VAL A 87 -11.33 -5.13 2.98
CA VAL A 87 -11.12 -6.58 3.05
C VAL A 87 -11.58 -7.25 1.76
N GLU A 88 -12.77 -6.94 1.27
CA GLU A 88 -13.31 -7.46 0.00
C GLU A 88 -12.38 -7.18 -1.18
N LEU A 89 -11.85 -5.95 -1.27
CA LEU A 89 -10.94 -5.54 -2.35
C LEU A 89 -9.58 -6.26 -2.26
N LEU A 90 -9.07 -6.51 -1.05
CA LEU A 90 -7.84 -7.28 -0.85
C LEU A 90 -8.04 -8.76 -1.22
N GLU A 91 -9.17 -9.35 -0.84
CA GLU A 91 -9.46 -10.76 -1.11
C GLU A 91 -9.70 -11.04 -2.59
N ASN A 92 -10.36 -10.12 -3.30
CA ASN A 92 -10.66 -10.29 -4.73
C ASN A 92 -9.57 -9.74 -5.67
N GLY A 93 -8.50 -9.17 -5.12
CA GLY A 93 -7.39 -8.59 -5.90
C GLY A 93 -7.74 -7.26 -6.58
N GLY A 94 -8.75 -6.55 -6.10
CA GLY A 94 -9.09 -5.19 -6.52
C GLY A 94 -8.04 -4.16 -6.10
N ILE A 95 -7.37 -4.42 -4.97
CA ILE A 95 -6.19 -3.71 -4.49
C ILE A 95 -5.13 -4.71 -4.06
N ASP A 96 -3.85 -4.35 -4.17
CA ASP A 96 -2.72 -5.20 -3.80
C ASP A 96 -2.23 -4.95 -2.36
N GLY A 97 -2.66 -3.85 -1.75
CA GLY A 97 -2.41 -3.49 -0.36
C GLY A 97 -3.29 -2.32 0.07
N CYS A 98 -3.35 -2.04 1.36
CA CYS A 98 -4.12 -0.91 1.87
C CYS A 98 -3.42 -0.19 3.02
N VAL A 99 -3.50 1.14 3.01
CA VAL A 99 -3.16 2.02 4.13
C VAL A 99 -4.46 2.42 4.81
N THR A 100 -4.56 2.16 6.11
CA THR A 100 -5.77 2.46 6.88
C THR A 100 -5.43 3.06 8.23
N GLN A 101 -6.43 3.66 8.88
CA GLN A 101 -6.27 4.28 10.19
C GLN A 101 -6.23 3.21 11.29
N HIS A 102 -5.30 3.35 12.22
CA HIS A 102 -4.89 2.31 13.17
C HIS A 102 -5.94 1.88 14.21
N PHE A 103 -6.86 2.75 14.60
CA PHE A 103 -7.78 2.45 15.69
C PHE A 103 -9.01 1.63 15.31
N ASP A 104 -9.19 1.37 14.02
CA ASP A 104 -10.30 0.55 13.53
C ASP A 104 -9.96 -0.95 13.47
N PHE A 105 -8.71 -1.33 13.79
CA PHE A 105 -8.31 -2.73 13.78
C PHE A 105 -8.62 -3.45 15.10
N PRO A 106 -9.11 -4.69 15.03
CA PRO A 106 -9.17 -5.55 16.20
C PRO A 106 -7.77 -5.77 16.80
N ILE A 107 -7.70 -5.90 18.13
CA ILE A 107 -6.44 -6.21 18.84
C ILE A 107 -5.82 -7.48 18.26
N GLY A 108 -4.54 -7.42 17.91
CA GLY A 108 -3.76 -8.55 17.41
C GLY A 108 -3.69 -8.69 15.88
N VAL A 109 -4.39 -7.87 15.12
CA VAL A 109 -4.30 -7.86 13.64
C VAL A 109 -3.04 -7.12 13.18
N SER A 110 -2.71 -6.00 13.79
CA SER A 110 -1.50 -5.25 13.48
C SER A 110 -0.26 -5.91 14.11
N THR A 111 0.68 -6.34 13.29
CA THR A 111 1.89 -7.05 13.74
C THR A 111 3.15 -6.20 13.72
N VAL A 112 3.15 -5.11 12.96
CA VAL A 112 4.29 -4.17 12.83
C VAL A 112 3.77 -2.75 12.99
N GLY A 113 4.45 -1.96 13.81
CA GLY A 113 4.14 -0.55 14.04
C GLY A 113 5.38 0.33 13.94
N ARG A 114 5.18 1.59 13.54
CA ARG A 114 6.21 2.63 13.56
C ARG A 114 5.94 3.58 14.71
N VAL A 115 6.95 3.85 15.52
CA VAL A 115 6.88 4.80 16.62
C VAL A 115 8.04 5.79 16.56
N VAL A 116 7.83 6.96 17.16
CA VAL A 116 8.88 7.97 17.34
C VAL A 116 9.29 7.97 18.81
N THR A 117 10.58 7.80 19.07
CA THR A 117 11.10 7.77 20.44
C THR A 117 10.98 9.15 21.09
N PRO A 118 10.49 9.26 22.34
CA PRO A 118 10.21 10.55 22.96
C PRO A 118 11.47 11.38 23.27
N GLY A 119 12.63 10.74 23.43
CA GLY A 119 13.84 11.47 23.83
C GLY A 119 14.53 12.19 22.68
N LYS A 120 14.76 11.52 21.57
CA LYS A 120 15.55 12.03 20.43
C LYS A 120 14.74 12.17 19.13
N GLY A 121 13.47 11.81 19.14
CA GLY A 121 12.65 11.83 17.94
C GLY A 121 13.07 10.80 16.88
N ASN A 122 13.79 9.75 17.25
CA ASN A 122 14.21 8.71 16.32
C ASN A 122 13.04 7.79 15.98
N GLU A 123 12.94 7.45 14.73
CA GLU A 123 11.97 6.45 14.27
C GLU A 123 12.41 5.05 14.64
N MET A 124 11.45 4.24 15.09
CA MET A 124 11.66 2.85 15.48
C MET A 124 10.52 2.00 14.94
N ILE A 125 10.85 0.84 14.40
CA ILE A 125 9.87 -0.16 14.00
C ILE A 125 9.71 -1.17 15.14
N ILE A 126 8.47 -1.40 15.55
CA ILE A 126 8.13 -2.39 16.57
C ILE A 126 7.39 -3.54 15.89
N ALA A 127 7.88 -4.76 16.06
CA ALA A 127 7.16 -5.97 15.70
C ALA A 127 6.60 -6.61 16.98
N THR A 128 5.31 -6.98 16.94
CA THR A 128 4.62 -7.55 18.10
C THR A 128 4.96 -9.04 18.25
N THR A 129 4.90 -9.53 19.49
CA THR A 129 5.05 -10.97 19.79
C THR A 129 3.73 -11.73 19.72
N THR A 130 2.64 -11.03 19.48
CA THR A 130 1.27 -11.54 19.38
C THR A 130 0.66 -11.14 18.05
N GLY A 131 -0.36 -11.82 17.62
CA GLY A 131 -1.09 -11.52 16.39
C GLY A 131 -1.61 -12.79 15.73
N THR A 132 -2.21 -12.63 14.57
CA THR A 132 -2.84 -13.71 13.80
C THR A 132 -1.92 -14.35 12.77
N THR A 133 -0.64 -13.99 12.75
CA THR A 133 0.35 -14.41 11.73
C THR A 133 0.65 -15.91 11.78
N SER A 134 0.49 -16.55 12.94
CA SER A 134 0.58 -18.01 13.11
C SER A 134 -0.12 -18.44 14.40
N THR A 135 -0.64 -19.67 14.42
CA THR A 135 -1.15 -20.32 15.62
C THR A 135 -0.03 -20.75 16.57
N ASN A 136 1.20 -20.91 16.06
CA ASN A 136 2.37 -21.20 16.88
C ASN A 136 3.06 -19.89 17.28
N ARG A 137 3.22 -19.67 18.59
CA ARG A 137 3.79 -18.43 19.13
C ARG A 137 5.19 -18.13 18.62
N VAL A 138 6.07 -19.12 18.59
CA VAL A 138 7.47 -18.95 18.16
C VAL A 138 7.52 -18.60 16.66
N GLU A 139 6.77 -19.32 15.85
CA GLU A 139 6.65 -19.05 14.43
C GLU A 139 6.06 -17.65 14.17
N GLY A 140 5.03 -17.24 14.91
CA GLY A 140 4.44 -15.91 14.85
C GLY A 140 5.45 -14.81 15.17
N MET A 141 6.23 -14.98 16.23
CA MET A 141 7.31 -14.04 16.59
C MET A 141 8.35 -13.89 15.48
N ILE A 142 8.78 -15.00 14.87
CA ILE A 142 9.76 -14.99 13.77
C ILE A 142 9.17 -14.28 12.55
N LYS A 143 7.94 -14.61 12.15
CA LYS A 143 7.27 -13.97 11.03
C LYS A 143 7.08 -12.47 11.25
N ASN A 144 6.68 -12.07 12.45
CA ASN A 144 6.51 -10.66 12.80
C ASN A 144 7.85 -9.92 12.79
N ALA A 145 8.93 -10.53 13.28
CA ALA A 145 10.26 -9.95 13.22
C ALA A 145 10.74 -9.74 11.77
N ILE A 146 10.51 -10.73 10.89
CA ILE A 146 10.82 -10.63 9.45
C ILE A 146 10.00 -9.49 8.82
N GLY A 147 8.70 -9.39 9.14
CA GLY A 147 7.84 -8.29 8.71
C GLY A 147 8.35 -6.92 9.16
N GLY A 148 8.80 -6.82 10.41
CA GLY A 148 9.43 -5.61 10.95
C GLY A 148 10.71 -5.22 10.21
N ILE A 149 11.58 -6.18 9.94
CA ILE A 149 12.82 -5.96 9.15
C ILE A 149 12.49 -5.51 7.73
N ALA A 150 11.54 -6.15 7.07
CA ALA A 150 11.10 -5.78 5.73
C ALA A 150 10.55 -4.35 5.70
N THR A 151 9.70 -4.00 6.66
CA THR A 151 9.15 -2.65 6.81
C THR A 151 10.24 -1.61 7.06
N ALA A 152 11.18 -1.89 7.96
CA ALA A 152 12.30 -1.01 8.25
C ALA A 152 13.16 -0.74 7.01
N LYS A 153 13.46 -1.78 6.22
CA LYS A 153 14.19 -1.64 4.95
C LYS A 153 13.41 -0.84 3.92
N ALA A 154 12.10 -1.04 3.82
CA ALA A 154 11.24 -0.29 2.90
C ALA A 154 11.21 1.21 3.21
N VAL A 155 11.35 1.61 4.48
CA VAL A 155 11.44 3.02 4.89
C VAL A 155 12.87 3.56 4.93
N GLY A 156 13.86 2.83 4.43
CA GLY A 156 15.23 3.29 4.24
C GLY A 156 16.20 2.98 5.40
N ILE A 157 15.80 2.17 6.37
CA ILE A 157 16.69 1.71 7.43
C ILE A 157 17.50 0.52 6.90
N SER A 158 18.77 0.72 6.59
CA SER A 158 19.61 -0.30 5.92
C SER A 158 19.99 -1.48 6.83
N ASN A 159 20.16 -1.24 8.12
CA ASN A 159 20.52 -2.23 9.15
C ASN A 159 19.53 -2.15 10.32
N PRO A 160 18.33 -2.71 10.14
CA PRO A 160 17.33 -2.74 11.20
C PRO A 160 17.63 -3.79 12.28
#